data_6c3daebe29b20ed6070b1dba0d359104
#
_entry.id   6c3daebe29b20ed6070b1dba0d359104
#
_cell.length_a   1.000
_cell.length_b   1.000
_cell.length_c   1.000
_cell.angle_alpha   90.00
_cell.angle_beta   90.00
_cell.angle_gamma   90.00
#
_symmetry.space_group_name_H-M   'P 1'
#
loop_
_entity.id
_entity.type
_entity.pdbx_description
1 polymer ?
#
loop_
_entity_poly.entity_id
_entity_poly.type
_entity_poly.pdbx_seq_one_letter_code
_entity_poly.pdbx_strand_id
1 'polypeptide(L)'
;MQKLMIFITLFVYGSIISQTTHDFFDSERLGKRELKVQLPRNYEKNTDKFYPLIIVLDGDYLFEPIAGCSDYTAYWGDMPDVIVVGINQATTRQKDLTISDEDFFPIFDGARFYEFIGAELVPHMYENYRVNDFKVIIGHGDSANFINFLIFKNPPLFKAYISISPNVSSFMGKNLIDRLSSLKSPLFYYLSTAEEDLRGNYKQILDLNNELVKISNEDFYYSFDNFKDFNHYSLVPSSVGEALHHIFSVFRPISKSEYKSNIVNLDSSPVDYLKKK
;
A
#
# COMPACT_ATOMS: atom_id res chain seq x y z
N MET A 1 -48.34 47.94 21.55
CA MET A 1 -47.26 47.16 22.20
C MET A 1 -46.92 45.98 21.32
N GLN A 2 -45.89 46.12 20.47
CA GLN A 2 -45.41 45.06 19.59
C GLN A 2 -44.40 44.19 20.35
N LYS A 3 -44.69 42.90 20.55
CA LYS A 3 -43.76 41.97 21.16
C LYS A 3 -42.72 41.54 20.12
N LEU A 4 -41.48 42.01 20.32
CA LEU A 4 -40.32 41.59 19.55
C LEU A 4 -39.94 40.18 19.99
N MET A 5 -40.17 39.17 19.11
CA MET A 5 -39.73 37.79 19.32
C MET A 5 -38.27 37.69 18.81
N ILE A 6 -37.34 37.60 19.75
CA ILE A 6 -35.91 37.35 19.45
C ILE A 6 -35.76 35.86 19.19
N PHE A 7 -35.50 35.46 17.92
CA PHE A 7 -35.06 34.11 17.55
C PHE A 7 -33.58 33.99 17.86
N ILE A 8 -33.20 33.29 18.92
CA ILE A 8 -31.83 32.90 19.18
C ILE A 8 -31.55 31.63 18.38
N THR A 9 -30.86 31.77 17.23
CA THR A 9 -30.33 30.64 16.46
C THR A 9 -29.10 30.13 17.19
N LEU A 10 -29.22 29.01 17.89
CA LEU A 10 -28.08 28.28 18.45
C LEU A 10 -27.31 27.65 17.24
N PHE A 11 -26.19 28.24 16.85
CA PHE A 11 -25.22 27.58 16.03
C PHE A 11 -24.51 26.50 16.86
N VAL A 12 -24.94 25.26 16.73
CA VAL A 12 -24.16 24.12 17.22
C VAL A 12 -22.96 23.97 16.29
N TYR A 13 -21.79 24.42 16.70
CA TYR A 13 -20.53 24.10 16.07
C TYR A 13 -20.27 22.61 16.34
N GLY A 14 -20.80 21.74 15.48
CA GLY A 14 -20.33 20.36 15.38
C GLY A 14 -18.92 20.40 14.79
N SER A 15 -17.91 19.99 15.54
CA SER A 15 -16.58 19.71 14.99
C SER A 15 -16.72 18.63 13.95
N ILE A 16 -16.66 18.98 12.67
CA ILE A 16 -16.56 18.01 11.57
C ILE A 16 -15.13 17.50 11.63
N ILE A 17 -14.94 16.36 12.28
CA ILE A 17 -13.65 15.66 12.26
C ILE A 17 -13.58 14.97 10.90
N SER A 18 -12.79 15.50 9.97
CA SER A 18 -12.47 14.83 8.72
C SER A 18 -11.64 13.58 9.02
N GLN A 19 -12.00 12.45 8.41
CA GLN A 19 -11.21 11.22 8.51
C GLN A 19 -9.87 11.37 7.78
N THR A 20 -9.82 12.22 6.76
CA THR A 20 -8.61 12.56 6.00
C THR A 20 -8.15 13.96 6.34
N THR A 21 -6.89 14.11 6.66
CA THR A 21 -6.21 15.40 6.88
C THR A 21 -5.15 15.63 5.83
N HIS A 22 -4.95 16.89 5.45
CA HIS A 22 -3.83 17.35 4.66
C HIS A 22 -2.80 17.97 5.59
N ASP A 23 -1.57 17.51 5.52
CA ASP A 23 -0.49 17.98 6.37
C ASP A 23 0.75 18.31 5.53
N PHE A 24 1.67 19.07 6.12
CA PHE A 24 2.95 19.38 5.49
C PHE A 24 4.07 18.85 6.37
N PHE A 25 4.93 18.05 5.76
CA PHE A 25 6.12 17.52 6.39
C PHE A 25 7.35 18.29 5.88
N ASP A 26 8.14 18.85 6.80
CA ASP A 26 9.39 19.52 6.46
C ASP A 26 10.54 18.51 6.45
N SER A 27 10.81 17.96 5.26
CA SER A 27 11.89 17.00 5.06
C SER A 27 13.25 17.73 5.01
N GLU A 28 14.22 17.22 5.77
CA GLU A 28 15.60 17.71 5.71
C GLU A 28 16.24 17.49 4.33
N ARG A 29 15.81 16.41 3.62
CA ARG A 29 16.37 16.01 2.32
C ARG A 29 15.71 16.67 1.14
N LEU A 30 14.40 16.94 1.23
CA LEU A 30 13.57 17.29 0.09
C LEU A 30 12.80 18.62 0.27
N GLY A 31 12.91 19.26 1.44
CA GLY A 31 12.10 20.40 1.79
C GLY A 31 10.65 20.04 2.05
N LYS A 32 9.75 21.01 1.91
CA LYS A 32 8.35 20.84 2.25
C LYS A 32 7.64 19.82 1.35
N ARG A 33 7.01 18.81 1.98
CA ARG A 33 6.23 17.77 1.32
C ARG A 33 4.79 17.79 1.80
N GLU A 34 3.84 17.68 0.90
CA GLU A 34 2.43 17.58 1.24
C GLU A 34 2.07 16.10 1.42
N LEU A 35 1.43 15.82 2.56
CA LEU A 35 0.95 14.49 2.92
C LEU A 35 -0.58 14.53 3.06
N LYS A 36 -1.25 13.45 2.62
CA LYS A 36 -2.63 13.15 2.98
C LYS A 36 -2.61 12.01 3.98
N VAL A 37 -3.25 12.17 5.13
CA VAL A 37 -3.31 11.12 6.16
C VAL A 37 -4.77 10.79 6.44
N GLN A 38 -5.14 9.52 6.29
CA GLN A 38 -6.43 9.00 6.72
C GLN A 38 -6.23 8.11 7.95
N LEU A 39 -6.92 8.47 9.02
CA LEU A 39 -7.01 7.66 10.23
C LEU A 39 -8.22 6.71 10.16
N PRO A 40 -8.14 5.54 10.78
CA PRO A 40 -9.25 4.60 10.80
C PRO A 40 -10.41 5.14 11.63
N ARG A 41 -11.60 4.58 11.39
CA ARG A 41 -12.81 4.93 12.14
C ARG A 41 -12.59 4.71 13.63
N ASN A 42 -13.05 5.67 14.46
CA ASN A 42 -12.91 5.64 15.91
C ASN A 42 -11.44 5.59 16.41
N TYR A 43 -10.49 6.08 15.63
CA TYR A 43 -9.07 6.15 16.03
C TYR A 43 -8.92 6.79 17.42
N GLU A 44 -9.54 7.95 17.69
CA GLU A 44 -9.45 8.66 18.97
C GLU A 44 -10.07 7.90 20.16
N LYS A 45 -11.03 7.02 19.89
CA LYS A 45 -11.68 6.22 20.94
C LYS A 45 -10.91 4.95 21.29
N ASN A 46 -10.13 4.42 20.35
CA ASN A 46 -9.41 3.16 20.48
C ASN A 46 -7.94 3.40 20.82
N THR A 47 -7.66 3.97 21.98
CA THR A 47 -6.32 4.45 22.38
C THR A 47 -5.25 3.34 22.49
N ASP A 48 -5.66 2.10 22.73
CA ASP A 48 -4.75 0.96 22.93
C ASP A 48 -4.48 0.16 21.64
N LYS A 49 -5.15 0.56 20.53
CA LYS A 49 -5.06 -0.15 19.25
C LYS A 49 -3.94 0.43 18.38
N PHE A 50 -3.10 -0.45 17.82
CA PHE A 50 -2.08 -0.12 16.83
C PHE A 50 -2.50 -0.65 15.46
N TYR A 51 -2.16 0.08 14.40
CA TYR A 51 -2.69 -0.12 13.07
C TYR A 51 -1.60 -0.38 12.05
N PRO A 52 -1.81 -1.25 11.06
CA PRO A 52 -0.94 -1.32 9.88
C PRO A 52 -0.87 0.04 9.19
N LEU A 53 0.28 0.34 8.59
CA LEU A 53 0.53 1.56 7.84
C LEU A 53 0.56 1.26 6.35
N ILE A 54 -0.21 2.00 5.55
CA ILE A 54 -0.16 1.98 4.09
C ILE A 54 0.43 3.29 3.60
N ILE A 55 1.61 3.24 2.96
CA ILE A 55 2.23 4.39 2.29
C ILE A 55 1.90 4.34 0.80
N VAL A 56 1.40 5.45 0.29
CA VAL A 56 0.94 5.59 -1.09
C VAL A 56 1.82 6.62 -1.80
N LEU A 57 2.58 6.19 -2.79
CA LEU A 57 3.24 7.11 -3.72
C LEU A 57 2.19 7.68 -4.69
N ASP A 58 2.51 8.78 -5.37
CA ASP A 58 1.54 9.47 -6.24
C ASP A 58 0.21 9.79 -5.50
N GLY A 59 0.30 10.24 -4.24
CA GLY A 59 -0.84 10.48 -3.35
C GLY A 59 -1.86 11.50 -3.86
N ASP A 60 -1.49 12.30 -4.85
CA ASP A 60 -2.37 13.24 -5.52
C ASP A 60 -3.53 12.54 -6.28
N TYR A 61 -3.34 11.33 -6.82
CA TYR A 61 -4.40 10.58 -7.51
C TYR A 61 -4.61 9.15 -7.00
N LEU A 62 -3.64 8.52 -6.35
CA LEU A 62 -3.79 7.16 -5.80
C LEU A 62 -4.37 7.13 -4.40
N PHE A 63 -4.26 8.21 -3.63
CA PHE A 63 -4.68 8.19 -2.23
C PHE A 63 -6.16 7.87 -2.05
N GLU A 64 -7.04 8.54 -2.77
CA GLU A 64 -8.49 8.41 -2.60
C GLU A 64 -9.01 6.99 -2.90
N PRO A 65 -8.63 6.33 -4.02
CA PRO A 65 -9.07 4.95 -4.26
C PRO A 65 -8.53 3.97 -3.20
N ILE A 66 -7.31 4.16 -2.71
CA ILE A 66 -6.71 3.28 -1.69
C ILE A 66 -7.36 3.51 -0.33
N ALA A 67 -7.48 4.76 0.09
CA ALA A 67 -8.08 5.14 1.36
C ALA A 67 -9.56 4.71 1.44
N GLY A 68 -10.31 4.93 0.36
CA GLY A 68 -11.72 4.53 0.27
C GLY A 68 -11.91 3.02 0.27
N CYS A 69 -11.10 2.28 -0.50
CA CYS A 69 -11.15 0.82 -0.54
C CYS A 69 -10.75 0.21 0.82
N SER A 70 -9.71 0.74 1.46
CA SER A 70 -9.26 0.29 2.79
C SER A 70 -10.33 0.52 3.86
N ASP A 71 -10.96 1.71 3.90
CA ASP A 71 -12.02 2.03 4.85
C ASP A 71 -13.25 1.12 4.63
N TYR A 72 -13.65 0.90 3.38
CA TYR A 72 -14.77 0.03 3.04
C TYR A 72 -14.50 -1.42 3.45
N THR A 73 -13.35 -1.96 3.11
CA THR A 73 -12.99 -3.36 3.38
C THR A 73 -12.83 -3.61 4.89
N ALA A 74 -12.25 -2.66 5.62
CA ALA A 74 -12.13 -2.72 7.09
C ALA A 74 -13.49 -2.62 7.78
N TYR A 75 -14.40 -1.81 7.25
CA TYR A 75 -15.77 -1.67 7.80
C TYR A 75 -16.53 -3.02 7.84
N TRP A 76 -16.32 -3.87 6.82
CA TRP A 76 -16.95 -5.19 6.76
C TRP A 76 -16.13 -6.31 7.43
N GLY A 77 -14.95 -5.99 7.97
CA GLY A 77 -14.11 -6.92 8.71
C GLY A 77 -13.29 -7.87 7.83
N ASP A 78 -13.14 -7.56 6.54
CA ASP A 78 -12.33 -8.36 5.60
C ASP A 78 -10.84 -7.98 5.65
N MET A 79 -10.48 -6.88 6.30
CA MET A 79 -9.11 -6.48 6.65
C MET A 79 -9.10 -5.71 7.98
N PRO A 80 -7.93 -5.55 8.64
CA PRO A 80 -7.84 -4.68 9.81
C PRO A 80 -8.06 -3.21 9.44
N ASP A 81 -8.47 -2.41 10.41
CA ASP A 81 -8.37 -0.95 10.29
C ASP A 81 -6.91 -0.55 10.05
N VAL A 82 -6.67 0.42 9.17
CA VAL A 82 -5.33 0.85 8.76
C VAL A 82 -5.18 2.37 8.82
N ILE A 83 -3.95 2.86 8.95
CA ILE A 83 -3.58 4.25 8.69
C ILE A 83 -3.06 4.32 7.26
N VAL A 84 -3.59 5.24 6.45
CA VAL A 84 -3.14 5.47 5.08
C VAL A 84 -2.46 6.82 5.00
N VAL A 85 -1.24 6.87 4.47
CA VAL A 85 -0.53 8.12 4.19
C VAL A 85 -0.16 8.20 2.71
N GLY A 86 -0.62 9.24 2.03
CA GLY A 86 -0.28 9.54 0.64
C GLY A 86 0.77 10.65 0.57
N ILE A 87 1.79 10.44 -0.23
CA ILE A 87 2.80 11.45 -0.55
C ILE A 87 2.39 12.13 -1.85
N ASN A 88 1.98 13.40 -1.78
CA ASN A 88 1.63 14.15 -2.98
C ASN A 88 2.90 14.46 -3.79
N GLN A 89 2.87 14.10 -5.07
CA GLN A 89 4.01 14.20 -5.98
C GLN A 89 3.70 14.95 -7.28
N ALA A 90 2.53 15.57 -7.41
CA ALA A 90 2.08 16.22 -8.66
C ALA A 90 3.14 17.13 -9.31
N THR A 91 3.92 17.85 -8.52
CA THR A 91 4.95 18.78 -9.01
C THR A 91 6.38 18.24 -8.89
N THR A 92 6.60 17.15 -8.19
CA THR A 92 7.93 16.62 -7.88
C THR A 92 8.17 15.22 -8.44
N ARG A 93 7.13 14.54 -8.95
CA ARG A 93 7.14 13.14 -9.37
C ARG A 93 8.34 12.76 -10.22
N GLN A 94 8.62 13.55 -11.26
CA GLN A 94 9.73 13.25 -12.17
C GLN A 94 11.10 13.27 -11.46
N LYS A 95 11.28 14.18 -10.51
CA LYS A 95 12.51 14.28 -9.70
C LYS A 95 12.59 13.17 -8.66
N ASP A 96 11.50 12.95 -7.94
CA ASP A 96 11.39 11.94 -6.89
C ASP A 96 11.63 10.52 -7.40
N LEU A 97 11.28 10.25 -8.66
CA LEU A 97 11.41 8.94 -9.29
C LEU A 97 12.62 8.84 -10.23
N THR A 98 13.59 9.78 -10.13
CA THR A 98 14.78 9.77 -10.97
C THR A 98 15.67 8.57 -10.65
N ILE A 99 15.94 7.74 -11.67
CA ILE A 99 16.86 6.62 -11.64
C ILE A 99 17.96 6.82 -12.70
N SER A 100 19.13 6.24 -12.49
CA SER A 100 20.22 6.24 -13.43
C SER A 100 19.92 5.38 -14.65
N ASP A 101 20.31 5.85 -15.83
CA ASP A 101 20.21 5.08 -17.07
C ASP A 101 21.31 4.00 -17.17
N GLU A 102 22.39 4.11 -16.38
CA GLU A 102 23.54 3.20 -16.44
C GLU A 102 23.37 2.00 -15.51
N ASP A 103 23.16 2.28 -14.22
CA ASP A 103 23.11 1.26 -13.16
C ASP A 103 21.69 1.04 -12.61
N PHE A 104 20.71 1.80 -13.11
CA PHE A 104 19.29 1.70 -12.77
C PHE A 104 18.95 1.86 -11.28
N PHE A 105 19.80 2.56 -10.50
CA PHE A 105 19.51 2.92 -9.12
C PHE A 105 18.98 4.35 -9.00
N PRO A 106 18.23 4.66 -7.92
CA PRO A 106 17.82 6.04 -7.63
C PRO A 106 19.03 6.97 -7.47
N ILE A 107 19.00 8.12 -8.16
CA ILE A 107 20.05 9.15 -8.12
C ILE A 107 19.45 10.52 -7.81
N PHE A 108 20.29 11.48 -7.40
CA PHE A 108 19.91 12.86 -7.11
C PHE A 108 18.68 12.94 -6.16
N ASP A 109 17.60 13.56 -6.59
CA ASP A 109 16.37 13.67 -5.80
C ASP A 109 15.67 12.32 -5.64
N GLY A 110 15.82 11.38 -6.58
CA GLY A 110 15.35 10.00 -6.44
C GLY A 110 16.03 9.27 -5.26
N ALA A 111 17.35 9.43 -5.11
CA ALA A 111 18.07 8.88 -3.96
C ALA A 111 17.63 9.54 -2.64
N ARG A 112 17.42 10.87 -2.65
CA ARG A 112 16.89 11.58 -1.48
C ARG A 112 15.47 11.16 -1.14
N PHE A 113 14.61 10.91 -2.14
CA PHE A 113 13.24 10.45 -1.95
C PHE A 113 13.20 9.02 -1.38
N TYR A 114 14.08 8.14 -1.86
CA TYR A 114 14.27 6.81 -1.29
C TYR A 114 14.63 6.87 0.20
N GLU A 115 15.58 7.74 0.58
CA GLU A 115 15.97 7.94 1.98
C GLU A 115 14.89 8.65 2.80
N PHE A 116 14.17 9.63 2.22
CA PHE A 116 13.04 10.29 2.86
C PHE A 116 11.97 9.29 3.32
N ILE A 117 11.59 8.35 2.46
CA ILE A 117 10.58 7.33 2.81
C ILE A 117 11.05 6.52 4.04
N GLY A 118 12.29 6.05 4.03
CA GLY A 118 12.80 5.15 5.06
C GLY A 118 13.29 5.80 6.33
N ALA A 119 13.92 6.97 6.22
CA ALA A 119 14.64 7.61 7.32
C ALA A 119 13.91 8.83 7.91
N GLU A 120 12.89 9.35 7.24
CA GLU A 120 12.13 10.48 7.75
C GLU A 120 10.64 10.14 7.88
N LEU A 121 9.95 9.75 6.79
CA LEU A 121 8.51 9.54 6.81
C LEU A 121 8.09 8.36 7.71
N VAL A 122 8.73 7.19 7.57
CA VAL A 122 8.38 6.03 8.39
C VAL A 122 8.59 6.31 9.88
N PRO A 123 9.74 6.85 10.34
CA PRO A 123 9.90 7.27 11.74
C PRO A 123 8.84 8.28 12.20
N HIS A 124 8.57 9.31 11.39
CA HIS A 124 7.54 10.30 11.70
C HIS A 124 6.16 9.68 11.94
N MET A 125 5.78 8.67 11.13
CA MET A 125 4.52 7.97 11.32
C MET A 125 4.49 7.18 12.63
N TYR A 126 5.61 6.57 13.04
CA TYR A 126 5.69 5.88 14.34
C TYR A 126 5.66 6.82 15.55
N GLU A 127 6.24 8.00 15.42
CA GLU A 127 6.30 8.99 16.50
C GLU A 127 4.95 9.68 16.74
N ASN A 128 4.18 9.89 15.68
CA ASN A 128 2.96 10.70 15.74
C ASN A 128 1.66 9.90 15.70
N TYR A 129 1.72 8.62 15.29
CA TYR A 129 0.55 7.76 15.12
C TYR A 129 0.76 6.37 15.71
N ARG A 130 -0.32 5.69 16.09
CA ARG A 130 -0.29 4.32 16.62
C ARG A 130 -0.13 3.30 15.50
N VAL A 131 1.06 3.22 14.94
CA VAL A 131 1.44 2.32 13.85
C VAL A 131 2.03 1.03 14.42
N ASN A 132 1.67 -0.13 13.87
CA ASN A 132 2.30 -1.42 14.14
C ASN A 132 3.38 -1.77 13.09
N ASP A 133 4.04 -2.91 13.23
CA ASP A 133 5.17 -3.30 12.36
C ASP A 133 4.76 -3.74 10.94
N PHE A 134 3.46 -3.89 10.66
CA PHE A 134 3.00 -4.27 9.34
C PHE A 134 2.85 -3.03 8.44
N LYS A 135 3.81 -2.83 7.56
CA LYS A 135 3.86 -1.71 6.63
C LYS A 135 3.68 -2.18 5.21
N VAL A 136 2.82 -1.48 4.48
CA VAL A 136 2.52 -1.67 3.05
C VAL A 136 2.97 -0.45 2.28
N ILE A 137 3.53 -0.63 1.09
CA ILE A 137 3.79 0.47 0.15
C ILE A 137 3.14 0.19 -1.20
N ILE A 138 2.57 1.23 -1.81
CA ILE A 138 1.82 1.14 -3.06
C ILE A 138 2.35 2.15 -4.06
N GLY A 139 2.49 1.74 -5.31
CA GLY A 139 2.82 2.61 -6.44
C GLY A 139 2.12 2.16 -7.72
N HIS A 140 2.10 3.06 -8.72
CA HIS A 140 1.53 2.83 -10.04
C HIS A 140 2.47 3.33 -11.14
N GLY A 141 2.68 2.55 -12.19
CA GLY A 141 3.59 2.90 -13.27
C GLY A 141 5.04 3.05 -12.79
N ASP A 142 5.65 4.22 -12.96
CA ASP A 142 7.03 4.47 -12.53
C ASP A 142 7.19 4.41 -11.00
N SER A 143 6.20 4.87 -10.24
CA SER A 143 6.26 4.75 -8.77
C SER A 143 6.13 3.29 -8.30
N ALA A 144 5.39 2.45 -9.06
CA ALA A 144 5.37 1.00 -8.81
C ALA A 144 6.72 0.34 -9.08
N ASN A 145 7.48 0.81 -10.07
CA ASN A 145 8.87 0.37 -10.24
C ASN A 145 9.76 0.89 -9.11
N PHE A 146 9.57 2.15 -8.69
CA PHE A 146 10.40 2.79 -7.66
C PHE A 146 10.29 2.10 -6.30
N ILE A 147 9.11 1.67 -5.89
CA ILE A 147 8.94 0.97 -4.59
C ILE A 147 9.77 -0.31 -4.51
N ASN A 148 10.12 -0.96 -5.63
CA ASN A 148 10.93 -2.17 -5.64
C ASN A 148 12.34 -1.95 -5.07
N PHE A 149 12.89 -0.72 -5.16
CA PHE A 149 14.20 -0.42 -4.55
C PHE A 149 14.18 -0.61 -3.03
N LEU A 150 13.05 -0.41 -2.38
CA LEU A 150 12.91 -0.55 -0.93
C LEU A 150 12.94 -2.02 -0.46
N ILE A 151 12.77 -2.99 -1.40
CA ILE A 151 12.92 -4.43 -1.13
C ILE A 151 14.40 -4.80 -0.90
N PHE A 152 15.33 -4.04 -1.50
CA PHE A 152 16.77 -4.33 -1.39
C PHE A 152 17.38 -3.96 -0.03
N LYS A 153 16.66 -3.22 0.84
CA LYS A 153 17.08 -3.08 2.24
C LYS A 153 17.09 -4.44 2.94
N ASN A 154 17.93 -4.59 3.93
CA ASN A 154 18.04 -5.84 4.69
C ASN A 154 17.88 -5.59 6.21
N PRO A 155 16.72 -5.94 6.82
CA PRO A 155 15.54 -6.53 6.17
C PRO A 155 14.82 -5.54 5.24
N PRO A 156 13.91 -6.01 4.33
CA PRO A 156 13.06 -5.13 3.53
C PRO A 156 12.30 -4.13 4.38
N LEU A 157 12.16 -2.90 3.91
CA LEU A 157 11.56 -1.81 4.69
C LEU A 157 10.07 -2.03 4.96
N PHE A 158 9.37 -2.67 4.03
CA PHE A 158 7.94 -2.97 4.10
C PHE A 158 7.71 -4.48 4.14
N LYS A 159 6.57 -4.89 4.67
CA LYS A 159 6.11 -6.28 4.67
C LYS A 159 5.27 -6.61 3.44
N ALA A 160 4.69 -5.59 2.79
CA ALA A 160 3.91 -5.77 1.58
C ALA A 160 4.20 -4.67 0.57
N TYR A 161 4.24 -5.07 -0.70
CA TYR A 161 4.48 -4.20 -1.86
C TYR A 161 3.36 -4.41 -2.86
N ILE A 162 2.67 -3.33 -3.23
CA ILE A 162 1.60 -3.34 -4.23
C ILE A 162 2.11 -2.58 -5.45
N SER A 163 2.46 -3.32 -6.48
CA SER A 163 3.06 -2.84 -7.73
C SER A 163 2.03 -2.90 -8.86
N ILE A 164 1.37 -1.76 -9.12
CA ILE A 164 0.30 -1.67 -10.11
C ILE A 164 0.89 -1.21 -11.43
N SER A 165 0.81 -2.04 -12.47
CA SER A 165 1.30 -1.74 -13.83
C SER A 165 2.69 -1.08 -13.86
N PRO A 166 3.72 -1.68 -13.24
CA PRO A 166 5.04 -1.08 -13.12
C PRO A 166 5.75 -0.96 -14.48
N ASN A 167 6.48 0.13 -14.67
CA ASN A 167 7.45 0.28 -15.77
C ASN A 167 8.79 -0.36 -15.36
N VAL A 168 8.88 -1.69 -15.44
CA VAL A 168 10.03 -2.46 -14.92
C VAL A 168 11.07 -2.67 -16.01
N SER A 169 12.31 -2.19 -15.78
CA SER A 169 13.44 -2.53 -16.65
C SER A 169 13.85 -4.00 -16.48
N SER A 170 14.51 -4.57 -17.51
CA SER A 170 15.05 -5.94 -17.42
C SER A 170 16.06 -6.09 -16.29
N PHE A 171 16.82 -5.03 -15.97
CA PHE A 171 17.76 -5.00 -14.86
C PHE A 171 17.02 -5.10 -13.52
N MET A 172 15.99 -4.27 -13.30
CA MET A 172 15.18 -4.33 -12.07
C MET A 172 14.52 -5.70 -11.93
N GLY A 173 13.92 -6.24 -12.99
CA GLY A 173 13.26 -7.55 -12.95
C GLY A 173 14.20 -8.66 -12.49
N LYS A 174 15.42 -8.75 -13.03
CA LYS A 174 16.41 -9.75 -12.62
C LYS A 174 16.81 -9.61 -11.14
N ASN A 175 17.19 -8.40 -10.72
CA ASN A 175 17.62 -8.17 -9.33
C ASN A 175 16.47 -8.42 -8.34
N LEU A 176 15.23 -8.09 -8.71
CA LEU A 176 14.05 -8.34 -7.90
C LEU A 176 13.83 -9.85 -7.67
N ILE A 177 13.96 -10.66 -8.72
CA ILE A 177 13.85 -12.12 -8.64
C ILE A 177 14.91 -12.70 -7.69
N ASP A 178 16.18 -12.30 -7.86
CA ASP A 178 17.29 -12.74 -7.01
C ASP A 178 17.05 -12.37 -5.55
N ARG A 179 16.57 -11.14 -5.29
CA ARG A 179 16.29 -10.66 -3.94
C ARG A 179 15.11 -11.41 -3.29
N LEU A 180 14.01 -11.58 -4.00
CA LEU A 180 12.81 -12.27 -3.50
C LEU A 180 13.06 -13.76 -3.27
N SER A 181 13.90 -14.39 -4.09
CA SER A 181 14.33 -15.77 -3.87
C SER A 181 15.17 -15.96 -2.59
N SER A 182 15.81 -14.91 -2.10
CA SER A 182 16.71 -14.92 -0.94
C SER A 182 16.11 -14.37 0.35
N LEU A 183 14.81 -14.12 0.40
CA LEU A 183 14.13 -13.61 1.60
C LEU A 183 14.30 -14.56 2.79
N LYS A 184 14.38 -13.98 3.98
CA LYS A 184 14.48 -14.69 5.29
C LYS A 184 13.40 -14.22 6.27
N SER A 185 12.38 -13.57 5.77
CA SER A 185 11.21 -13.13 6.53
C SER A 185 10.04 -12.89 5.60
N PRO A 186 8.80 -13.09 6.06
CA PRO A 186 7.61 -12.94 5.25
C PRO A 186 7.51 -11.60 4.54
N LEU A 187 7.28 -11.66 3.22
CA LEU A 187 7.05 -10.51 2.36
C LEU A 187 5.94 -10.82 1.36
N PHE A 188 4.95 -9.94 1.29
CA PHE A 188 3.86 -9.99 0.33
C PHE A 188 4.18 -9.11 -0.87
N TYR A 189 4.02 -9.65 -2.06
CA TYR A 189 4.21 -8.90 -3.30
C TYR A 189 3.01 -9.11 -4.23
N TYR A 190 2.29 -8.03 -4.47
CA TYR A 190 1.20 -8.00 -5.43
C TYR A 190 1.64 -7.28 -6.70
N LEU A 191 1.40 -7.91 -7.84
CA LEU A 191 1.68 -7.37 -9.17
C LEU A 191 0.41 -7.37 -9.99
N SER A 192 0.15 -6.32 -10.74
CA SER A 192 -0.97 -6.29 -11.68
C SER A 192 -0.64 -5.61 -13.00
N THR A 193 -1.38 -5.97 -14.04
CA THR A 193 -1.39 -5.33 -15.35
C THR A 193 -2.78 -5.44 -15.99
N ALA A 194 -2.96 -4.91 -17.18
CA ALA A 194 -4.18 -5.00 -17.97
C ALA A 194 -3.88 -5.29 -19.43
N GLU A 195 -4.83 -5.88 -20.17
CA GLU A 195 -4.64 -6.22 -21.58
C GLU A 195 -4.37 -4.99 -22.47
N GLU A 196 -4.97 -3.83 -22.10
CA GLU A 196 -4.76 -2.55 -22.79
C GLU A 196 -3.79 -1.62 -22.05
N ASP A 197 -2.78 -2.19 -21.38
CA ASP A 197 -1.73 -1.43 -20.69
C ASP A 197 -0.85 -0.64 -21.67
N LEU A 198 -0.02 0.27 -21.16
CA LEU A 198 0.92 1.05 -21.97
C LEU A 198 1.81 0.13 -22.81
N ARG A 199 2.09 0.59 -24.03
CA ARG A 199 2.90 -0.16 -24.99
C ARG A 199 4.26 -0.54 -24.41
N GLY A 200 4.52 -1.83 -24.36
CA GLY A 200 5.74 -2.40 -23.78
C GLY A 200 5.60 -2.85 -22.33
N ASN A 201 4.85 -2.15 -21.48
CA ASN A 201 4.65 -2.52 -20.07
C ASN A 201 3.98 -3.89 -19.94
N TYR A 202 2.89 -4.12 -20.65
CA TYR A 202 2.14 -5.37 -20.58
C TYR A 202 3.03 -6.60 -20.74
N LYS A 203 3.84 -6.63 -21.83
CA LYS A 203 4.76 -7.76 -22.07
C LYS A 203 5.81 -7.88 -20.98
N GLN A 204 6.42 -6.79 -20.55
CA GLN A 204 7.46 -6.80 -19.52
C GLN A 204 6.91 -7.31 -18.18
N ILE A 205 5.68 -6.94 -17.82
CA ILE A 205 5.01 -7.39 -16.60
C ILE A 205 4.68 -8.88 -16.67
N LEU A 206 4.19 -9.38 -17.85
CA LEU A 206 3.95 -10.80 -18.04
C LEU A 206 5.25 -11.61 -17.96
N ASP A 207 6.34 -11.12 -18.58
CA ASP A 207 7.66 -11.77 -18.52
C ASP A 207 8.15 -11.82 -17.06
N LEU A 208 8.01 -10.72 -16.29
CA LEU A 208 8.33 -10.68 -14.87
C LEU A 208 7.46 -11.67 -14.06
N ASN A 209 6.15 -11.69 -14.28
CA ASN A 209 5.25 -12.63 -13.63
C ASN A 209 5.67 -14.08 -13.86
N ASN A 210 6.02 -14.42 -15.10
CA ASN A 210 6.46 -15.77 -15.47
C ASN A 210 7.71 -16.23 -14.69
N GLU A 211 8.54 -15.30 -14.24
CA GLU A 211 9.70 -15.60 -13.40
C GLU A 211 9.34 -15.60 -11.90
N LEU A 212 8.51 -14.65 -11.44
CA LEU A 212 8.12 -14.56 -10.04
C LEU A 212 7.35 -15.81 -9.56
N VAL A 213 6.49 -16.38 -10.38
CA VAL A 213 5.72 -17.60 -10.02
C VAL A 213 6.61 -18.84 -9.82
N LYS A 214 7.85 -18.82 -10.31
CA LYS A 214 8.81 -19.92 -10.16
C LYS A 214 9.60 -19.85 -8.85
N ILE A 215 9.53 -18.74 -8.13
CA ILE A 215 10.25 -18.57 -6.86
C ILE A 215 9.69 -19.53 -5.83
N SER A 216 10.55 -20.45 -5.38
CA SER A 216 10.25 -21.39 -4.31
C SER A 216 10.88 -20.90 -3.00
N ASN A 217 10.20 -19.98 -2.32
CA ASN A 217 10.62 -19.43 -1.02
C ASN A 217 9.38 -19.32 -0.12
N GLU A 218 9.40 -19.97 1.03
CA GLU A 218 8.26 -20.00 1.99
C GLU A 218 7.95 -18.63 2.60
N ASP A 219 8.90 -17.70 2.55
CA ASP A 219 8.75 -16.31 3.02
C ASP A 219 8.22 -15.38 1.91
N PHE A 220 8.00 -15.86 0.69
CA PHE A 220 7.53 -15.06 -0.43
C PHE A 220 6.07 -15.34 -0.77
N TYR A 221 5.19 -14.41 -0.44
CA TYR A 221 3.76 -14.48 -0.72
C TYR A 221 3.43 -13.63 -1.95
N TYR A 222 3.19 -14.28 -3.08
CA TYR A 222 3.01 -13.63 -4.37
C TYR A 222 1.58 -13.77 -4.89
N SER A 223 1.06 -12.68 -5.48
CA SER A 223 -0.18 -12.69 -6.24
C SER A 223 -0.08 -11.82 -7.47
N PHE A 224 -0.76 -12.22 -8.53
CA PHE A 224 -0.78 -11.53 -9.82
C PHE A 224 -2.18 -11.49 -10.41
N ASP A 225 -2.57 -10.30 -10.89
CA ASP A 225 -3.80 -10.10 -11.65
C ASP A 225 -3.52 -9.47 -13.01
N ASN A 226 -4.12 -10.05 -14.05
CA ASN A 226 -4.17 -9.50 -15.39
C ASN A 226 -5.62 -9.14 -15.73
N PHE A 227 -5.93 -7.85 -15.73
CA PHE A 227 -7.29 -7.36 -15.91
C PHE A 227 -7.66 -7.30 -17.38
N LYS A 228 -8.72 -8.04 -17.74
CA LYS A 228 -9.29 -8.01 -19.09
C LYS A 228 -10.15 -6.75 -19.27
N ASP A 229 -10.12 -6.18 -20.48
CA ASP A 229 -10.89 -4.99 -20.86
C ASP A 229 -10.57 -3.72 -20.02
N PHE A 230 -9.40 -3.67 -19.37
CA PHE A 230 -8.89 -2.52 -18.64
C PHE A 230 -7.63 -1.96 -19.32
N ASN A 231 -7.39 -0.66 -19.14
CA ASN A 231 -6.16 0.00 -19.55
C ASN A 231 -5.30 0.38 -18.33
N HIS A 232 -4.13 0.99 -18.59
CA HIS A 232 -3.16 1.43 -17.59
C HIS A 232 -3.77 2.21 -16.41
N TYR A 233 -4.80 3.00 -16.63
CA TYR A 233 -5.39 3.84 -15.59
C TYR A 233 -6.65 3.22 -14.96
N SER A 234 -7.46 2.57 -15.75
CA SER A 234 -8.73 2.01 -15.27
C SER A 234 -8.54 0.76 -14.40
N LEU A 235 -7.38 0.05 -14.51
CA LEU A 235 -7.09 -1.11 -13.66
C LEU A 235 -6.90 -0.75 -12.18
N VAL A 236 -6.52 0.50 -11.85
CA VAL A 236 -6.11 0.89 -10.49
C VAL A 236 -7.14 0.54 -9.41
N PRO A 237 -8.42 0.93 -9.50
CA PRO A 237 -9.40 0.62 -8.45
C PRO A 237 -9.59 -0.89 -8.24
N SER A 238 -9.59 -1.68 -9.32
CA SER A 238 -9.70 -3.14 -9.24
C SER A 238 -8.45 -3.77 -8.62
N SER A 239 -7.26 -3.33 -9.03
CA SER A 239 -5.99 -3.78 -8.46
C SER A 239 -5.89 -3.51 -6.97
N VAL A 240 -6.36 -2.35 -6.49
CA VAL A 240 -6.34 -2.00 -5.06
C VAL A 240 -7.20 -2.99 -4.27
N GLY A 241 -8.42 -3.29 -4.75
CA GLY A 241 -9.32 -4.25 -4.09
C GLY A 241 -8.70 -5.63 -3.96
N GLU A 242 -8.19 -6.19 -5.07
CA GLU A 242 -7.57 -7.52 -5.09
C GLU A 242 -6.27 -7.57 -4.25
N ALA A 243 -5.44 -6.53 -4.33
CA ALA A 243 -4.21 -6.44 -3.54
C ALA A 243 -4.48 -6.47 -2.03
N LEU A 244 -5.42 -5.64 -1.55
CA LEU A 244 -5.82 -5.62 -0.14
C LEU A 244 -6.42 -6.94 0.29
N HIS A 245 -7.27 -7.55 -0.55
CA HIS A 245 -7.86 -8.85 -0.32
C HIS A 245 -6.78 -9.94 -0.16
N HIS A 246 -5.74 -9.94 -0.99
CA HIS A 246 -4.63 -10.89 -0.93
C HIS A 246 -3.76 -10.67 0.32
N ILE A 247 -3.28 -9.43 0.54
CA ILE A 247 -2.33 -9.10 1.62
C ILE A 247 -2.95 -9.34 3.00
N PHE A 248 -4.22 -9.01 3.18
CA PHE A 248 -4.93 -9.18 4.45
C PHE A 248 -5.79 -10.46 4.51
N SER A 249 -5.57 -11.42 3.61
CA SER A 249 -6.34 -12.67 3.54
C SER A 249 -6.37 -13.45 4.85
N VAL A 250 -5.28 -13.42 5.61
CA VAL A 250 -5.15 -14.10 6.92
C VAL A 250 -6.06 -13.49 7.99
N PHE A 251 -6.36 -12.20 7.87
CA PHE A 251 -7.20 -11.48 8.83
C PHE A 251 -8.68 -11.84 8.71
N ARG A 252 -9.11 -12.29 7.53
CA ARG A 252 -10.51 -12.58 7.26
C ARG A 252 -11.03 -13.72 8.12
N PRO A 253 -12.28 -13.61 8.62
CA PRO A 253 -12.95 -14.68 9.32
C PRO A 253 -13.00 -15.96 8.45
N ILE A 254 -12.83 -17.11 9.09
CA ILE A 254 -12.95 -18.40 8.42
C ILE A 254 -14.39 -18.54 7.90
N SER A 255 -14.55 -18.71 6.59
CA SER A 255 -15.86 -18.94 5.98
C SER A 255 -16.43 -20.29 6.37
N LYS A 256 -17.77 -20.46 6.30
CA LYS A 256 -18.41 -21.76 6.54
C LYS A 256 -17.91 -22.84 5.56
N SER A 257 -17.60 -22.47 4.34
CA SER A 257 -17.04 -23.35 3.33
C SER A 257 -15.64 -23.80 3.71
N GLU A 258 -14.77 -22.86 4.04
CA GLU A 258 -13.39 -23.10 4.49
C GLU A 258 -13.35 -23.95 5.76
N TYR A 259 -14.22 -23.65 6.73
CA TYR A 259 -14.36 -24.45 7.95
C TYR A 259 -14.70 -25.91 7.63
N LYS A 260 -15.70 -26.14 6.76
CA LYS A 260 -16.13 -27.49 6.39
C LYS A 260 -15.07 -28.25 5.60
N SER A 261 -14.42 -27.61 4.63
CA SER A 261 -13.45 -28.29 3.76
C SER A 261 -12.09 -28.49 4.41
N ASN A 262 -11.64 -27.55 5.24
CA ASN A 262 -10.25 -27.48 5.68
C ASN A 262 -10.06 -27.68 7.19
N ILE A 263 -11.13 -27.63 8.00
CA ILE A 263 -11.01 -27.70 9.48
C ILE A 263 -11.79 -28.89 10.05
N VAL A 264 -13.02 -29.14 9.59
CA VAL A 264 -13.88 -30.21 10.17
C VAL A 264 -13.28 -31.61 10.08
N ASN A 265 -12.50 -31.85 9.03
CA ASN A 265 -11.90 -33.18 8.74
C ASN A 265 -10.37 -33.17 8.98
N LEU A 266 -9.84 -32.21 9.73
CA LEU A 266 -8.42 -32.21 10.07
C LEU A 266 -8.14 -33.24 11.19
N ASP A 267 -7.14 -34.10 10.97
CA ASP A 267 -6.53 -34.92 12.02
C ASP A 267 -5.67 -34.08 13.00
N SER A 268 -5.48 -32.79 12.72
CA SER A 268 -4.68 -31.83 13.49
C SER A 268 -5.54 -30.72 14.10
N SER A 269 -4.98 -29.98 15.07
CA SER A 269 -5.67 -28.85 15.71
C SER A 269 -6.06 -27.76 14.71
N PRO A 270 -7.26 -27.16 14.81
CA PRO A 270 -7.64 -25.96 14.04
C PRO A 270 -6.61 -24.82 14.14
N VAL A 271 -5.89 -24.74 15.25
CA VAL A 271 -4.81 -23.76 15.47
C VAL A 271 -3.65 -23.98 14.49
N ASP A 272 -3.33 -25.24 14.15
CA ASP A 272 -2.26 -25.55 13.20
C ASP A 272 -2.63 -25.18 11.76
N TYR A 273 -3.92 -25.27 11.43
CA TYR A 273 -4.45 -24.74 10.17
C TYR A 273 -4.29 -23.22 10.09
N LEU A 274 -4.68 -22.51 11.17
CA LEU A 274 -4.58 -21.04 11.21
C LEU A 274 -3.15 -20.52 11.15
N LYS A 275 -2.17 -21.27 11.67
CA LYS A 275 -0.75 -20.91 11.56
C LYS A 275 -0.19 -21.10 10.15
N LYS A 276 -0.84 -21.89 9.31
CA LYS A 276 -0.43 -22.16 7.92
C LYS A 276 -1.18 -21.29 6.91
N LYS A 277 -2.31 -20.68 7.32
CA LYS A 277 -3.09 -19.74 6.52
C LYS A 277 -2.39 -18.40 6.42
#